data_afba578f7cd04ea971abbc6e40e142d8
#
_entry.id   afba578f7cd04ea971abbc6e40e142d8
#
_cell.length_a   1.000
_cell.length_b   1.000
_cell.length_c   1.000
_cell.angle_alpha   90.00
_cell.angle_beta   90.00
_cell.angle_gamma   90.00
#
_symmetry.space_group_name_H-M   'P 1'
#
loop_
_entity.id
_entity.type
_entity.pdbx_description
1 polymer ?
#
loop_
_entity_poly.entity_id
_entity_poly.type
_entity_poly.pdbx_seq_one_letter_code
_entity_poly.pdbx_strand_id
1 'polypeptide(L)'
;MNKFEAVILFSPDLSNPIINKEEDKFNKIVEALKGKIHEKENWGLKDLSYAINNYKKAFYKYYQIEILGSELKNIKKTLTQNEKILRHLFIKVNEHQELPTKMKNNEEK
;
A
#
# COMPACT_ATOMS: atom_id res chain seq x y z
N MET A 1 -15.92 6.65 -10.45
CA MET A 1 -14.78 6.51 -9.55
C MET A 1 -13.51 6.28 -10.36
N ASN A 2 -12.37 6.62 -9.76
CA ASN A 2 -11.08 6.43 -10.41
C ASN A 2 -10.40 5.19 -9.86
N LYS A 3 -9.57 4.55 -10.70
CA LYS A 3 -8.79 3.39 -10.32
C LYS A 3 -7.37 3.81 -9.98
N PHE A 4 -6.87 3.30 -8.87
CA PHE A 4 -5.50 3.59 -8.41
C PHE A 4 -4.79 2.30 -8.05
N GLU A 5 -3.47 2.33 -8.19
CA GLU A 5 -2.62 1.29 -7.64
C GLU A 5 -1.82 1.93 -6.51
N ALA A 6 -1.81 1.28 -5.37
CA ALA A 6 -1.15 1.80 -4.18
C ALA A 6 -0.06 0.85 -3.72
N VAL A 7 1.08 1.41 -3.36
CA VAL A 7 2.15 0.64 -2.70
C VAL A 7 2.38 1.29 -1.36
N ILE A 8 2.28 0.49 -0.30
CA ILE A 8 2.49 0.96 1.07
C ILE A 8 3.69 0.21 1.65
N LEU A 9 4.63 0.97 2.19
CA LEU A 9 5.84 0.45 2.81
C LEU A 9 5.67 0.52 4.33
N PHE A 10 5.57 -0.66 4.95
CA PHE A 10 5.45 -0.76 6.41
C PHE A 10 6.81 -0.95 7.05
N SER A 11 6.95 -0.48 8.28
CA SER A 11 8.16 -0.65 9.06
C SER A 11 8.54 -2.13 9.18
N PRO A 12 9.82 -2.49 9.00
CA PRO A 12 10.26 -3.87 9.09
C PRO A 12 10.20 -4.44 10.51
N ASP A 13 10.02 -3.58 11.50
CA ASP A 13 9.91 -4.00 12.91
C ASP A 13 8.53 -4.55 13.28
N LEU A 14 7.55 -4.40 12.38
CA LEU A 14 6.19 -4.84 12.67
C LEU A 14 6.04 -6.34 12.54
N SER A 15 5.30 -6.95 13.47
CA SER A 15 4.92 -8.35 13.35
C SER A 15 3.78 -8.51 12.33
N ASN A 16 3.60 -9.73 11.82
CA ASN A 16 2.51 -10.01 10.87
C ASN A 16 1.13 -9.65 11.42
N PRO A 17 0.78 -9.97 12.68
CA PRO A 17 -0.51 -9.56 13.22
C PRO A 17 -0.72 -8.05 13.23
N ILE A 18 0.33 -7.28 13.49
CA ILE A 18 0.24 -5.82 13.47
C ILE A 18 0.05 -5.30 12.07
N ILE A 19 0.78 -5.86 11.09
CA ILE A 19 0.61 -5.48 9.69
C ILE A 19 -0.81 -5.78 9.22
N ASN A 20 -1.34 -6.94 9.55
CA ASN A 20 -2.72 -7.31 9.20
C ASN A 20 -3.73 -6.33 9.80
N LYS A 21 -3.49 -5.90 11.02
CA LYS A 21 -4.34 -4.91 11.69
C LYS A 21 -4.32 -3.57 10.96
N GLU A 22 -3.14 -3.15 10.51
CA GLU A 22 -3.01 -1.91 9.73
C GLU A 22 -3.69 -2.03 8.38
N GLU A 23 -3.63 -3.19 7.75
CA GLU A 23 -4.37 -3.43 6.51
C GLU A 23 -5.88 -3.33 6.72
N ASP A 24 -6.38 -3.87 7.82
CA ASP A 24 -7.81 -3.77 8.14
C ASP A 24 -8.23 -2.33 8.34
N LYS A 25 -7.40 -1.53 9.00
CA LYS A 25 -7.67 -0.10 9.16
C LYS A 25 -7.73 0.61 7.82
N PHE A 26 -6.77 0.29 6.94
CA PHE A 26 -6.71 0.87 5.60
C PHE A 26 -7.97 0.51 4.80
N ASN A 27 -8.36 -0.75 4.85
CA ASN A 27 -9.57 -1.21 4.18
C ASN A 27 -10.81 -0.49 4.68
N LYS A 28 -10.93 -0.31 6.00
CA LYS A 28 -12.06 0.40 6.60
C LYS A 28 -12.10 1.86 6.19
N ILE A 29 -10.94 2.52 6.08
CA ILE A 29 -10.86 3.90 5.63
C ILE A 29 -11.35 4.02 4.20
N VAL A 30 -10.89 3.12 3.32
CA VAL A 30 -11.31 3.10 1.93
C VAL A 30 -12.82 2.88 1.82
N GLU A 31 -13.36 1.93 2.58
CA GLU A 31 -14.79 1.66 2.57
C GLU A 31 -15.61 2.85 3.11
N ALA A 32 -15.11 3.50 4.17
CA ALA A 32 -15.79 4.66 4.74
C ALA A 32 -15.90 5.81 3.75
N LEU A 33 -14.95 5.91 2.83
CA LEU A 33 -14.94 6.90 1.77
C LEU A 33 -15.62 6.38 0.49
N LYS A 34 -16.34 5.27 0.61
CA LYS A 34 -17.12 4.64 -0.47
C LYS A 34 -16.27 4.10 -1.60
N GLY A 35 -15.02 3.77 -1.30
CA GLY A 35 -14.14 3.10 -2.24
C GLY A 35 -14.14 1.60 -2.04
N LYS A 36 -13.35 0.93 -2.87
CA LYS A 36 -13.16 -0.52 -2.81
C LYS A 36 -11.70 -0.87 -3.01
N ILE A 37 -11.25 -1.90 -2.31
CA ILE A 37 -9.99 -2.56 -2.60
C ILE A 37 -10.33 -3.82 -3.36
N HIS A 38 -9.96 -3.88 -4.65
CA HIS A 38 -10.29 -5.02 -5.52
C HIS A 38 -9.37 -6.20 -5.28
N GLU A 39 -8.07 -5.93 -5.20
CA GLU A 39 -7.08 -6.97 -5.02
C GLU A 39 -5.90 -6.43 -4.23
N LYS A 40 -5.13 -7.33 -3.64
CA LYS A 40 -3.92 -6.97 -2.92
C LYS A 40 -2.84 -8.04 -3.10
N GLU A 41 -1.58 -7.62 -3.00
CA GLU A 41 -0.44 -8.53 -3.03
C GLU A 41 0.51 -8.19 -1.90
N ASN A 42 1.13 -9.21 -1.34
CA ASN A 42 2.21 -9.05 -0.38
C ASN A 42 3.53 -9.24 -1.13
N TRP A 43 4.26 -8.14 -1.31
CA TRP A 43 5.56 -8.20 -1.99
C TRP A 43 6.70 -8.56 -1.04
N GLY A 44 6.44 -8.63 0.25
CA GLY A 44 7.41 -9.06 1.23
C GLY A 44 8.38 -7.99 1.67
N LEU A 45 9.41 -8.45 2.40
CA LEU A 45 10.45 -7.58 2.92
C LEU A 45 11.48 -7.33 1.82
N LYS A 46 11.77 -6.06 1.55
CA LYS A 46 12.71 -5.65 0.51
C LYS A 46 13.69 -4.62 1.00
N ASP A 47 14.87 -4.62 0.39
CA ASP A 47 15.86 -3.60 0.64
C ASP A 47 15.43 -2.27 0.00
N LEU A 48 15.70 -1.20 0.71
CA LEU A 48 15.47 0.15 0.20
C LEU A 48 16.76 0.65 -0.47
N SER A 49 16.60 1.43 -1.54
CA SER A 49 17.75 2.03 -2.23
C SER A 49 18.52 2.99 -1.32
N TYR A 50 17.81 3.61 -0.38
CA TYR A 50 18.38 4.46 0.66
C TYR A 50 17.48 4.38 1.88
N ALA A 51 18.05 4.65 3.05
CA ALA A 51 17.31 4.51 4.30
C ALA A 51 16.15 5.50 4.40
N ILE A 52 15.02 5.04 4.96
CA ILE A 52 13.88 5.88 5.30
C ILE A 52 13.70 5.77 6.81
N ASN A 53 13.76 6.90 7.52
CA ASN A 53 13.67 6.93 8.99
C ASN A 53 14.64 5.94 9.65
N ASN A 54 15.86 5.84 9.08
CA ASN A 54 16.92 4.93 9.53
C ASN A 54 16.66 3.45 9.27
N TYR A 55 15.57 3.11 8.60
CA TYR A 55 15.32 1.74 8.17
C TYR A 55 15.90 1.51 6.79
N LYS A 56 16.54 0.37 6.60
CA LYS A 56 17.12 -0.03 5.32
C LYS A 56 16.24 -1.00 4.56
N LYS A 57 15.20 -1.51 5.20
CA LYS A 57 14.24 -2.44 4.62
C LYS A 57 12.82 -2.02 4.95
N ALA A 58 11.86 -2.53 4.19
CA ALA A 58 10.45 -2.29 4.45
C ALA A 58 9.64 -3.47 3.94
N PHE A 59 8.46 -3.67 4.54
CA PHE A 59 7.47 -4.60 3.99
C PHE A 59 6.65 -3.88 2.94
N TYR A 60 6.65 -4.40 1.72
CA TYR A 60 5.93 -3.84 0.60
C TYR A 60 4.58 -4.54 0.46
N LYS A 61 3.51 -3.75 0.44
CA LYS A 61 2.16 -4.22 0.17
C LYS A 61 1.59 -3.46 -1.00
N TYR A 62 0.93 -4.18 -1.90
CA TYR A 62 0.36 -3.62 -3.12
C TYR A 62 -1.16 -3.77 -3.08
N TYR A 63 -1.87 -2.74 -3.54
CA TYR A 63 -3.33 -2.72 -3.55
C TYR A 63 -3.85 -2.15 -4.85
N GLN A 64 -4.94 -2.74 -5.34
CA GLN A 64 -5.71 -2.19 -6.45
C GLN A 64 -6.99 -1.59 -5.87
N ILE A 65 -7.14 -0.28 -5.98
CA ILE A 65 -8.18 0.48 -5.30
C ILE A 65 -9.03 1.23 -6.32
N GLU A 66 -10.32 1.33 -6.03
CA GLU A 66 -11.22 2.17 -6.77
C GLU A 66 -11.91 3.14 -5.81
N ILE A 67 -11.76 4.44 -6.05
CA ILE A 67 -12.27 5.47 -5.15
C ILE A 67 -12.37 6.81 -5.92
N LEU A 68 -13.19 7.71 -5.41
CA LEU A 68 -13.24 9.07 -5.98
C LEU A 68 -11.87 9.75 -5.78
N GLY A 69 -11.37 10.38 -6.84
CA GLY A 69 -10.08 11.06 -6.77
C GLY A 69 -10.02 12.14 -5.70
N SER A 70 -11.15 12.81 -5.44
CA SER A 70 -11.24 13.83 -4.39
C SER A 70 -11.04 13.26 -2.99
N GLU A 71 -11.31 11.96 -2.79
CA GLU A 71 -11.15 11.31 -1.50
C GLU A 71 -9.74 10.79 -1.24
N LEU A 72 -8.93 10.70 -2.30
CA LEU A 72 -7.57 10.17 -2.19
C LEU A 72 -6.72 11.02 -1.24
N LYS A 73 -6.94 12.31 -1.24
CA LYS A 73 -6.25 13.27 -0.37
C LYS A 73 -6.42 12.89 1.11
N ASN A 74 -7.62 12.48 1.49
CA ASN A 74 -7.93 12.09 2.86
C ASN A 74 -7.19 10.81 3.25
N ILE A 75 -7.12 9.86 2.33
CA ILE A 75 -6.37 8.62 2.57
C ILE A 75 -4.89 8.92 2.75
N LYS A 76 -4.30 9.71 1.86
CA LYS A 76 -2.88 10.07 1.94
C LYS A 76 -2.54 10.75 3.25
N LYS A 77 -3.42 11.65 3.70
CA LYS A 77 -3.23 12.35 4.97
C LYS A 77 -3.18 11.38 6.14
N THR A 78 -4.12 10.44 6.17
CA THR A 78 -4.17 9.43 7.24
C THR A 78 -2.92 8.56 7.24
N LEU A 79 -2.48 8.12 6.06
CA LEU A 79 -1.28 7.29 5.95
C LEU A 79 -0.02 8.06 6.39
N THR A 80 0.07 9.33 6.05
CA THR A 80 1.20 10.17 6.44
C THR A 80 1.31 10.30 7.95
N GLN A 81 0.19 10.32 8.64
CA GLN A 81 0.15 10.44 10.10
C GLN A 81 0.45 9.13 10.83
N ASN A 82 0.53 8.02 10.13
CA ASN A 82 0.74 6.71 10.74
C ASN A 82 2.24 6.38 10.77
N GLU A 83 2.80 6.31 11.98
CA GLU A 83 4.23 6.04 12.16
C GLU A 83 4.66 4.65 11.70
N LYS A 84 3.74 3.71 11.60
CA LYS A 84 4.02 2.35 11.14
C LYS A 84 4.23 2.28 9.65
N ILE A 85 3.85 3.33 8.92
CA ILE A 85 4.00 3.40 7.47
C ILE A 85 5.16 4.32 7.14
N LEU A 86 6.17 3.78 6.46
CA LEU A 86 7.37 4.54 6.09
C LEU A 86 7.11 5.42 4.88
N ARG A 87 6.36 4.89 3.92
CA ARG A 87 6.08 5.61 2.67
C ARG A 87 4.86 5.00 2.01
N HIS A 88 4.18 5.79 1.21
CA HIS A 88 3.09 5.31 0.36
C HIS A 88 3.21 5.96 -1.02
N LEU A 89 2.71 5.25 -2.03
CA LEU A 89 2.69 5.73 -3.40
C LEU A 89 1.35 5.34 -4.02
N PHE A 90 0.66 6.32 -4.62
CA PHE A 90 -0.59 6.08 -5.33
C PHE A 90 -0.42 6.51 -6.78
N ILE A 91 -0.77 5.61 -7.70
CA ILE A 91 -0.70 5.88 -9.13
C ILE A 91 -2.08 5.69 -9.72
N LYS A 92 -2.58 6.71 -10.43
CA LYS A 92 -3.85 6.62 -11.12
C LYS A 92 -3.66 5.80 -12.38
N VAL A 93 -4.57 4.85 -12.63
CA VAL A 93 -4.52 3.98 -13.80
C VAL A 93 -5.88 3.95 -14.47
N ASN A 94 -5.90 3.63 -15.76
CA ASN A 94 -7.15 3.44 -16.50
C ASN A 94 -7.75 2.07 -16.18
N GLU A 95 -6.89 1.06 -16.08
CA GLU A 95 -7.29 -0.29 -15.70
C GLU A 95 -6.24 -0.90 -14.81
N HIS A 96 -6.68 -1.74 -13.87
CA HIS A 96 -5.76 -2.47 -13.01
C HIS A 96 -5.06 -3.57 -13.80
N GLN A 97 -3.77 -3.78 -13.52
CA GLN A 97 -3.02 -4.85 -14.16
C GLN A 97 -3.44 -6.20 -13.60
N GLU A 98 -3.19 -7.26 -14.38
CA GLU A 98 -3.44 -8.60 -13.91
C GLU A 98 -2.41 -9.01 -12.88
N LEU A 99 -2.85 -9.81 -11.92
CA LEU A 99 -1.95 -10.36 -10.90
C LEU A 99 -1.42 -11.72 -11.34
N PRO A 100 -0.21 -12.09 -10.93
CA PRO A 100 0.70 -11.29 -10.09
C PRO A 100 1.38 -10.18 -10.90
N THR A 101 1.78 -9.14 -10.20
CA THR A 101 2.45 -8.00 -10.84
C THR A 101 3.87 -8.41 -11.30
N LYS A 102 4.40 -7.63 -12.24
CA LYS A 102 5.78 -7.84 -12.69
C LYS A 102 6.77 -7.67 -11.57
N MET A 103 6.49 -6.77 -10.64
CA MET A 103 7.36 -6.52 -9.50
C MET A 103 7.49 -7.75 -8.62
N LYS A 104 6.38 -8.45 -8.38
CA LYS A 104 6.39 -9.68 -7.60
C LYS A 104 7.14 -10.79 -8.34
N ASN A 105 6.91 -10.93 -9.65
CA ASN A 105 7.58 -11.94 -10.44
C ASN A 105 9.10 -11.73 -10.48
N ASN A 106 9.54 -10.49 -10.54
CA ASN A 106 10.96 -10.16 -10.54
C ASN A 106 11.64 -10.56 -9.23
N GLU A 107 10.93 -10.55 -8.13
CA GLU A 107 11.47 -10.95 -6.85
C GLU A 107 11.73 -12.44 -6.74
N GLU A 108 10.96 -13.22 -7.44
CA GLU A 108 11.06 -14.68 -7.39
C GLU A 108 12.29 -15.20 -8.11
N LYS A 109 12.96 -14.34 -8.82
CA LYS A 109 14.21 -14.68 -9.49
C LYS A 109 15.40 -14.48 -8.57
#